data_952e50818a2366956815f265d3a76b01
#
_entry.id   952e50818a2366956815f265d3a76b01
#
_cell.length_a   1.000
_cell.length_b   1.000
_cell.length_c   1.000
_cell.angle_alpha   90.00
_cell.angle_beta   90.00
_cell.angle_gamma   90.00
#
_symmetry.space_group_name_H-M   'P 1'
#
loop_
_entity.id
_entity.type
_entity.pdbx_description
1 polymer ?
#
loop_
_entity_poly.entity_id
_entity_poly.type
_entity_poly.pdbx_seq_one_letter_code
_entity_poly.pdbx_strand_id
1 'polypeptide(L)'
;LWMPRYRFYTYPDVMVIKDKPLYEGKGTNTVTNALIIVEVLSKSTRDYDRTDKFKFYRSIPEFKEYILIDQYRYYVEQFYQQNNGEWLFKASESDKDTLRFNSVDFQMSLLDIYQRIDFNLTEE
;
A
#
# COMPACT_ATOMS: atom_id res chain seq x y z
N LEU A 1 5.00 8.90 7.74
CA LEU A 1 3.59 9.23 7.55
C LEU A 1 2.91 9.45 8.91
N TRP A 2 2.31 10.61 9.09
CA TRP A 2 1.61 10.98 10.31
C TRP A 2 0.10 10.89 10.10
N MET A 3 -0.58 10.28 11.04
CA MET A 3 -2.05 10.15 11.04
C MET A 3 -2.62 10.89 12.24
N PRO A 4 -3.10 12.14 12.03
CA PRO A 4 -3.54 12.99 13.16
C PRO A 4 -4.66 12.38 13.99
N ARG A 5 -5.59 11.67 13.35
CA ARG A 5 -6.74 11.10 14.06
C ARG A 5 -6.32 10.13 15.16
N TYR A 6 -5.26 9.33 14.90
CA TYR A 6 -4.79 8.34 15.85
C TYR A 6 -3.52 8.77 16.57
N ARG A 7 -2.94 9.93 16.19
CA ARG A 7 -1.69 10.44 16.73
C ARG A 7 -0.59 9.39 16.62
N PHE A 8 -0.40 8.90 15.41
CA PHE A 8 0.43 7.73 15.14
C PHE A 8 1.28 7.94 13.90
N TYR A 9 2.54 7.52 13.97
CA TYR A 9 3.47 7.55 12.85
C TYR A 9 3.66 6.14 12.30
N THR A 10 3.81 6.03 10.98
CA THR A 10 4.23 4.80 10.33
C THR A 10 5.27 5.11 9.26
N TYR A 11 5.93 4.05 8.79
CA TYR A 11 6.93 4.12 7.74
C TYR A 11 6.54 3.16 6.62
N PRO A 12 5.61 3.54 5.72
CA PRO A 12 5.22 2.67 4.61
C PRO A 12 6.41 2.35 3.72
N ASP A 13 6.39 1.15 3.11
CA ASP A 13 7.46 0.78 2.18
C ASP A 13 7.46 1.70 0.95
N VAL A 14 6.27 2.02 0.43
CA VAL A 14 6.11 2.99 -0.66
C VAL A 14 4.86 3.81 -0.41
N MET A 15 4.96 5.10 -0.70
CA MET A 15 3.82 6.03 -0.67
C MET A 15 3.78 6.81 -1.98
N VAL A 16 2.57 7.05 -2.49
CA VAL A 16 2.35 7.92 -3.65
C VAL A 16 1.50 9.09 -3.20
N ILE A 17 1.91 10.29 -3.58
CA ILE A 17 1.21 11.54 -3.27
C ILE A 17 0.79 12.16 -4.59
N LYS A 18 -0.48 12.55 -4.70
CA LYS A 18 -1.04 13.00 -5.97
C LYS A 18 -0.43 14.32 -6.45
N ASP A 19 -0.44 15.32 -5.61
CA ASP A 19 0.00 16.67 -5.98
C ASP A 19 1.28 17.03 -5.25
N LYS A 20 1.15 17.77 -4.17
CA LYS A 20 2.28 18.16 -3.34
C LYS A 20 2.18 17.51 -1.98
N PRO A 21 3.31 17.08 -1.41
CA PRO A 21 3.26 16.55 -0.06
C PRO A 21 2.85 17.63 0.92
N LEU A 22 1.95 17.27 1.83
CA LEU A 22 1.59 18.08 2.97
C LEU A 22 2.33 17.56 4.17
N TYR A 23 3.11 18.41 4.81
CA TYR A 23 3.97 18.00 5.91
C TYR A 23 3.34 18.30 7.26
N GLU A 24 3.65 17.45 8.23
CA GLU A 24 3.29 17.68 9.61
C GLU A 24 4.20 18.75 10.19
N GLY A 25 3.61 19.77 10.80
CA GLY A 25 4.37 20.86 11.40
C GLY A 25 5.11 21.71 10.36
N LYS A 26 6.25 22.23 10.73
CA LYS A 26 7.05 23.12 9.89
C LYS A 26 8.16 22.39 9.12
N GLY A 27 8.35 21.09 9.37
CA GLY A 27 9.39 20.32 8.72
C GLY A 27 9.01 19.83 7.34
N THR A 28 9.94 19.11 6.72
CA THR A 28 9.73 18.48 5.43
C THR A 28 10.02 16.98 5.49
N ASN A 29 9.97 16.41 6.68
CA ASN A 29 10.33 15.01 6.90
C ASN A 29 9.13 14.07 6.99
N THR A 30 7.96 14.57 7.35
CA THR A 30 6.80 13.74 7.67
C THR A 30 5.59 14.23 6.91
N VAL A 31 5.03 13.36 6.06
CA VAL A 31 3.86 13.71 5.23
C VAL A 31 2.57 13.23 5.89
N THR A 32 1.46 13.82 5.47
CA THR A 32 0.14 13.51 6.01
C THR A 32 -0.88 13.10 4.94
N ASN A 33 -0.56 13.22 3.65
CA ASN A 33 -1.55 13.12 2.56
C ASN A 33 -1.22 12.04 1.54
N ALA A 34 -0.90 10.84 2.00
CA ALA A 34 -0.68 9.72 1.09
C ALA A 34 -1.96 9.38 0.33
N LEU A 35 -1.85 9.21 -0.99
CA LEU A 35 -2.93 8.74 -1.86
C LEU A 35 -2.93 7.23 -1.95
N ILE A 36 -1.77 6.64 -2.16
CA ILE A 36 -1.56 5.20 -2.29
C ILE A 36 -0.46 4.78 -1.34
N ILE A 37 -0.68 3.67 -0.65
CA ILE A 37 0.33 3.09 0.23
C ILE A 37 0.57 1.65 -0.22
N VAL A 38 1.84 1.27 -0.35
CA VAL A 38 2.25 -0.09 -0.67
C VAL A 38 3.06 -0.63 0.50
N GLU A 39 2.69 -1.83 0.96
CA GLU A 39 3.42 -2.53 2.01
C GLU A 39 3.83 -3.91 1.51
N VAL A 40 5.06 -4.30 1.81
CA VAL A 40 5.54 -5.65 1.53
C VAL A 40 5.33 -6.48 2.79
N LEU A 41 4.59 -7.57 2.65
CA LEU A 41 4.19 -8.38 3.79
C LEU A 41 5.31 -9.30 4.24
N SER A 42 5.53 -9.38 5.56
CA SER A 42 6.34 -10.40 6.18
C SER A 42 5.45 -11.34 6.96
N LYS A 43 5.99 -12.46 7.45
CA LYS A 43 5.21 -13.38 8.30
C LYS A 43 4.78 -12.70 9.59
N SER A 44 5.63 -11.85 10.13
CA SER A 44 5.37 -11.20 11.43
C SER A 44 4.39 -10.03 11.34
N THR A 45 4.27 -9.37 10.17
CA THR A 45 3.45 -8.18 10.03
C THR A 45 2.19 -8.39 9.20
N ARG A 46 2.01 -9.56 8.60
CA ARG A 46 0.93 -9.83 7.64
C ARG A 46 -0.45 -9.48 8.17
N ASP A 47 -0.79 -9.96 9.35
CA ASP A 47 -2.10 -9.71 9.93
C ASP A 47 -2.29 -8.25 10.31
N TYR A 48 -1.27 -7.67 10.92
CA TYR A 48 -1.29 -6.25 11.30
C TYR A 48 -1.48 -5.35 10.08
N ASP A 49 -0.75 -5.63 8.99
CA ASP A 49 -0.83 -4.83 7.77
C ASP A 49 -2.24 -4.89 7.17
N ARG A 50 -2.91 -6.04 7.24
CA ARG A 50 -4.25 -6.20 6.69
C ARG A 50 -5.35 -5.60 7.57
N THR A 51 -5.15 -5.54 8.86
CA THR A 51 -6.19 -5.14 9.81
C THR A 51 -5.96 -3.76 10.38
N ASP A 52 -5.15 -3.65 11.42
CA ASP A 52 -5.01 -2.41 12.18
C ASP A 52 -4.36 -1.30 11.36
N LYS A 53 -3.33 -1.62 10.58
CA LYS A 53 -2.66 -0.63 9.75
C LYS A 53 -3.59 -0.06 8.71
N PHE A 54 -4.38 -0.91 8.05
CA PHE A 54 -5.35 -0.47 7.06
C PHE A 54 -6.38 0.46 7.71
N LYS A 55 -6.85 0.12 8.90
CA LYS A 55 -7.77 0.97 9.65
C LYS A 55 -7.17 2.35 9.91
N PHE A 56 -5.91 2.39 10.33
CA PHE A 56 -5.23 3.66 10.59
C PHE A 56 -5.07 4.49 9.32
N TYR A 57 -4.68 3.88 8.21
CA TYR A 57 -4.50 4.59 6.94
C TYR A 57 -5.81 5.15 6.40
N ARG A 58 -6.94 4.46 6.62
CA ARG A 58 -8.25 4.97 6.17
C ARG A 58 -8.67 6.26 6.86
N SER A 59 -7.99 6.67 7.93
CA SER A 59 -8.26 7.96 8.57
C SER A 59 -7.70 9.14 7.76
N ILE A 60 -6.84 8.88 6.79
CA ILE A 60 -6.25 9.92 5.95
C ILE A 60 -7.24 10.27 4.84
N PRO A 61 -7.71 11.54 4.75
CA PRO A 61 -8.74 11.89 3.77
C PRO A 61 -8.35 11.62 2.32
N GLU A 62 -7.08 11.78 1.97
CA GLU A 62 -6.58 11.61 0.61
C GLU A 62 -6.35 10.14 0.23
N PHE A 63 -6.28 9.24 1.21
CA PHE A 63 -5.94 7.84 0.99
C PHE A 63 -7.03 7.11 0.22
N LYS A 64 -6.68 6.53 -0.93
CA LYS A 64 -7.64 5.89 -1.83
C LYS A 64 -7.28 4.48 -2.21
N GLU A 65 -6.03 4.05 -2.01
CA GLU A 65 -5.62 2.74 -2.49
C GLU A 65 -4.52 2.14 -1.62
N TYR A 66 -4.67 0.85 -1.32
CA TYR A 66 -3.75 0.10 -0.45
C TYR A 66 -3.33 -1.16 -1.16
N ILE A 67 -2.03 -1.35 -1.32
CA ILE A 67 -1.46 -2.49 -2.03
C ILE A 67 -0.60 -3.29 -1.05
N LEU A 68 -0.90 -4.58 -0.93
CA LEU A 68 -0.13 -5.50 -0.09
C LEU A 68 0.54 -6.53 -0.98
N ILE A 69 1.87 -6.61 -0.93
CA ILE A 69 2.67 -7.48 -1.77
C ILE A 69 3.27 -8.58 -0.90
N ASP A 70 2.91 -9.84 -1.21
CA ASP A 70 3.51 -10.99 -0.53
C ASP A 70 4.94 -11.17 -1.04
N GLN A 71 5.89 -11.43 -0.17
CA GLN A 71 7.28 -11.59 -0.61
C GLN A 71 7.68 -13.05 -0.84
N TYR A 72 6.76 -14.00 -0.62
CA TYR A 72 7.08 -15.43 -0.71
C TYR A 72 6.46 -16.12 -1.91
N ARG A 73 5.58 -15.45 -2.64
CA ARG A 73 4.88 -16.00 -3.82
C ARG A 73 4.31 -14.85 -4.64
N TYR A 74 3.89 -15.18 -5.87
CA TYR A 74 3.12 -14.21 -6.66
C TYR A 74 1.76 -14.02 -6.00
N TYR A 75 1.62 -12.95 -5.24
CA TYR A 75 0.36 -12.65 -4.58
C TYR A 75 0.32 -11.19 -4.18
N VAL A 76 -0.64 -10.45 -4.72
CA VAL A 76 -0.84 -9.03 -4.44
C VAL A 76 -2.29 -8.81 -4.09
N GLU A 77 -2.54 -8.16 -2.96
CA GLU A 77 -3.86 -7.72 -2.55
C GLU A 77 -3.99 -6.23 -2.80
N GLN A 78 -5.12 -5.82 -3.33
CA GLN A 78 -5.40 -4.43 -3.66
C GLN A 78 -6.75 -4.04 -3.08
N PHE A 79 -6.75 -2.98 -2.27
CA PHE A 79 -7.96 -2.38 -1.72
C PHE A 79 -8.06 -0.98 -2.30
N TYR A 80 -9.21 -0.61 -2.85
CA TYR A 80 -9.38 0.74 -3.37
C TYR A 80 -10.77 1.28 -3.03
N GLN A 81 -10.82 2.58 -2.77
CA GLN A 81 -12.06 3.25 -2.39
C GLN A 81 -12.81 3.71 -3.63
N GLN A 82 -14.09 3.38 -3.70
CA GLN A 82 -14.98 3.85 -4.75
C GLN A 82 -15.53 5.23 -4.41
N ASN A 83 -16.17 5.86 -5.39
CA ASN A 83 -16.75 7.19 -5.20
C ASN A 83 -17.81 7.25 -4.10
N ASN A 84 -18.49 6.13 -3.83
CA ASN A 84 -19.49 6.05 -2.77
C ASN A 84 -18.88 5.83 -1.38
N GLY A 85 -17.56 5.79 -1.29
CA GLY A 85 -16.86 5.58 -0.01
C GLY A 85 -16.58 4.14 0.35
N GLU A 86 -17.14 3.19 -0.39
CA GLU A 86 -16.91 1.78 -0.13
C GLU A 86 -15.56 1.33 -0.66
N TRP A 87 -14.96 0.35 0.00
CA TRP A 87 -13.68 -0.22 -0.39
C TRP A 87 -13.89 -1.55 -1.09
N LEU A 88 -13.25 -1.73 -2.24
CA LEU A 88 -13.25 -2.98 -2.97
C LEU A 88 -11.92 -3.69 -2.80
N PHE A 89 -11.98 -5.00 -2.83
CA PHE A 89 -10.82 -5.87 -2.72
C PHE A 89 -10.61 -6.65 -4.01
N LYS A 90 -9.36 -6.73 -4.45
CA LYS A 90 -8.93 -7.61 -5.54
C LYS A 90 -7.67 -8.35 -5.14
N ALA A 91 -7.50 -9.57 -5.63
CA ALA A 91 -6.28 -10.33 -5.45
C ALA A 91 -5.75 -10.79 -6.81
N SER A 92 -4.43 -10.72 -6.99
CA SER A 92 -3.74 -11.22 -8.16
C SER A 92 -2.74 -12.28 -7.70
N GLU A 93 -2.72 -13.44 -8.35
CA GLU A 93 -1.97 -14.61 -7.85
C GLU A 93 -1.03 -15.22 -8.88
N SER A 94 -0.98 -14.71 -10.10
CA SER A 94 -0.21 -15.31 -11.18
C SER A 94 0.79 -14.32 -11.75
N ASP A 95 1.93 -14.82 -12.23
CA ASP A 95 2.90 -14.02 -12.96
C ASP A 95 2.31 -13.45 -14.26
N LYS A 96 1.15 -13.96 -14.69
CA LYS A 96 0.43 -13.45 -15.87
C LYS A 96 -0.53 -12.34 -15.54
N ASP A 97 -0.77 -12.08 -14.26
CA ASP A 97 -1.68 -11.02 -13.84
C ASP A 97 -1.00 -9.65 -13.91
N THR A 98 -1.82 -8.63 -13.97
CA THR A 98 -1.37 -7.23 -13.99
C THR A 98 -2.05 -6.47 -12.86
N LEU A 99 -1.27 -5.75 -12.08
CA LEU A 99 -1.78 -4.84 -11.07
C LEU A 99 -2.10 -3.53 -11.75
N ARG A 100 -3.39 -3.17 -11.80
CA ARG A 100 -3.86 -1.89 -12.35
C ARG A 100 -4.33 -1.01 -11.20
N PHE A 101 -3.72 0.16 -11.08
CA PHE A 101 -4.10 1.11 -10.04
C PHE A 101 -5.39 1.82 -10.45
N ASN A 102 -6.23 2.13 -9.46
CA ASN A 102 -7.47 2.87 -9.70
C ASN A 102 -7.29 4.37 -9.47
N SER A 103 -6.40 4.74 -8.58
CA SER A 103 -6.22 6.13 -8.17
C SER A 103 -5.32 6.91 -9.11
N VAL A 104 -4.51 6.23 -9.90
CA VAL A 104 -3.60 6.83 -10.87
C VAL A 104 -3.58 5.97 -12.12
N ASP A 105 -3.18 6.57 -13.24
CA ASP A 105 -3.07 5.87 -14.52
C ASP A 105 -1.72 5.15 -14.58
N PHE A 106 -1.66 3.99 -13.93
CA PHE A 106 -0.44 3.19 -13.90
C PHE A 106 -0.81 1.72 -13.72
N GLN A 107 -0.05 0.85 -14.38
CA GLN A 107 -0.19 -0.58 -14.22
C GLN A 107 1.17 -1.25 -14.30
N MET A 108 1.28 -2.43 -13.71
CA MET A 108 2.53 -3.19 -13.69
C MET A 108 2.21 -4.68 -13.60
N SER A 109 2.87 -5.49 -14.43
CA SER A 109 2.68 -6.94 -14.36
C SER A 109 3.26 -7.49 -13.06
N LEU A 110 2.68 -8.56 -12.55
CA LEU A 110 3.25 -9.23 -11.38
C LEU A 110 4.64 -9.77 -11.69
N LEU A 111 4.88 -10.21 -12.91
CA LEU A 111 6.21 -10.66 -13.31
C LEU A 111 7.25 -9.56 -13.09
N ASP A 112 6.92 -8.31 -13.43
CA ASP A 112 7.84 -7.19 -13.23
C ASP A 112 7.98 -6.80 -11.76
N ILE A 113 6.89 -6.87 -10.99
CA ILE A 113 6.91 -6.56 -9.56
C ILE A 113 7.89 -7.49 -8.84
N TYR A 114 7.87 -8.77 -9.20
CA TYR A 114 8.70 -9.79 -8.56
C TYR A 114 10.00 -10.07 -9.30
N GLN A 115 10.38 -9.19 -10.22
CA GLN A 115 11.61 -9.33 -10.99
C GLN A 115 12.81 -9.49 -10.05
N ARG A 116 13.65 -10.49 -10.33
CA ARG A 116 14.86 -10.81 -9.56
C ARG A 116 14.59 -11.36 -8.16
N ILE A 117 13.35 -11.77 -7.88
CA ILE A 117 13.03 -12.45 -6.63
C ILE A 117 13.12 -13.96 -6.86
N ASP A 118 13.90 -14.63 -6.03
CA ASP A 118 13.97 -16.08 -6.00
C ASP A 118 13.23 -16.57 -4.76
N PHE A 119 12.04 -17.11 -4.94
CA PHE A 119 11.19 -17.53 -3.83
C PHE A 119 11.80 -18.66 -3.01
N ASN A 120 12.72 -19.42 -3.60
CA ASN A 120 13.41 -20.50 -2.91
C ASN A 120 14.42 -19.97 -1.89
N LEU A 121 14.90 -18.75 -2.06
CA LEU A 121 15.88 -18.12 -1.18
C LEU A 121 15.22 -17.19 -0.17
N THR A 122 13.94 -16.84 -0.34
CA THR A 122 13.24 -15.93 0.55
C THR A 122 12.86 -16.65 1.83
N GLU A 123 13.34 -16.15 2.96
CA GLU A 123 13.07 -16.71 4.28
C GLU A 123 12.54 -15.66 5.22
N GLU A 124 11.96 -16.15 6.30
CA GLU A 124 11.43 -15.27 7.31
C GLU A 124 11.90 -15.59 8.67
#